data_3e50f2ddda2acc9efef33fcb9939202a
#
_entry.id   3e50f2ddda2acc9efef33fcb9939202a
#
_cell.length_a   1.000
_cell.length_b   1.000
_cell.length_c   1.000
_cell.angle_alpha   90.00
_cell.angle_beta   90.00
_cell.angle_gamma   90.00
#
_symmetry.space_group_name_H-M   'P 1'
#
loop_
_entity.id
_entity.type
_entity.pdbx_description
1 polymer ?
#
loop_
_entity_poly.entity_id
_entity_poly.type
_entity_poly.pdbx_seq_one_letter_code
_entity_poly.pdbx_strand_id
1 'polypeptide(L)'
;MAKINRRTLLQSGVALAGASMFGGIVRRSQAATAGLTLYNGQHRATTEALVAAFTKATGIDVTLRNAESPELAAQIAEEGDRSPADLFFSEQSPPIASLQEKGLLGQIDPATLKLIPAKFSAKDGTWLGATVRTRVVTYNKKMISPADMPKSIMEFGTTALAGKFGFVKQDGFQEQVMSIVHIKGRDAALGWLKGLRQYGRSYNGNRIASTAVENGEIAMALSNNYYWYSLAKEKGAENLNSALYSFPGDDAGNIFNVSAAGMLKSSRNQAAAQRFLAFMLSKEGQEAMIATTAEYPVLAGLTSPYNLPSLANFTAPVSPADMGSASDAYALEREAGLI
;
A
#
# COMPACT_ATOMS: atom_id res chain seq x y z
N MET A 1 29.84 -36.15 67.08
CA MET A 1 29.32 -37.41 67.71
C MET A 1 27.83 -37.28 67.91
N ALA A 2 27.12 -38.40 67.66
CA ALA A 2 25.68 -38.70 67.86
C ALA A 2 24.70 -37.93 66.94
N LYS A 3 24.17 -38.51 65.95
CA LYS A 3 23.20 -39.58 65.63
C LYS A 3 22.03 -39.66 66.62
N ILE A 4 20.84 -39.69 66.04
CA ILE A 4 19.57 -40.41 66.40
C ILE A 4 18.41 -39.58 65.99
N ASN A 5 17.39 -40.02 65.43
CA ASN A 5 16.83 -41.16 64.71
C ASN A 5 15.32 -40.91 64.62
N ARG A 6 14.81 -41.50 63.60
CA ARG A 6 13.39 -41.52 63.17
C ARG A 6 12.41 -42.04 64.20
N ARG A 7 11.18 -41.70 63.95
CA ARG A 7 9.93 -42.47 64.15
C ARG A 7 9.02 -42.13 65.32
N THR A 8 7.80 -41.94 64.92
CA THR A 8 6.50 -42.36 65.51
C THR A 8 5.89 -41.43 66.54
N LEU A 9 4.72 -40.93 66.28
CA LEU A 9 3.46 -41.49 66.76
C LEU A 9 2.23 -40.74 66.17
N LEU A 10 1.36 -41.57 65.81
CA LEU A 10 -0.02 -41.43 65.37
C LEU A 10 -0.94 -40.84 66.44
N GLN A 11 -2.04 -40.31 65.92
CA GLN A 11 -3.44 -40.44 66.34
C GLN A 11 -4.13 -39.31 67.12
N SER A 12 -5.24 -39.02 66.51
CA SER A 12 -6.55 -38.61 67.02
C SER A 12 -6.77 -37.09 67.00
N GLY A 13 -7.71 -36.50 66.36
CA GLY A 13 -9.07 -36.89 66.05
C GLY A 13 -9.87 -35.60 65.87
N VAL A 14 -10.97 -35.72 65.21
CA VAL A 14 -12.17 -34.86 65.26
C VAL A 14 -12.28 -33.79 64.11
N ALA A 15 -13.25 -34.09 63.29
CA ALA A 15 -13.84 -33.30 62.24
C ALA A 15 -14.51 -32.02 62.72
N LEU A 16 -14.38 -30.96 61.99
CA LEU A 16 -15.40 -29.91 61.91
C LEU A 16 -15.52 -29.48 60.38
N ALA A 17 -16.70 -29.76 59.91
CA ALA A 17 -17.09 -29.35 58.53
C ALA A 17 -17.23 -27.83 58.47
N GLY A 18 -16.40 -27.18 57.65
CA GLY A 18 -16.55 -25.79 57.26
C GLY A 18 -16.62 -25.74 55.77
N ALA A 19 -17.81 -25.58 55.22
CA ALA A 19 -18.02 -25.36 53.80
C ALA A 19 -17.46 -23.96 53.40
N SER A 20 -16.24 -23.94 52.89
CA SER A 20 -15.69 -22.75 52.22
C SER A 20 -15.97 -22.88 50.75
N MET A 21 -16.98 -22.16 50.27
CA MET A 21 -17.15 -21.89 48.84
C MET A 21 -15.92 -21.11 48.34
N PHE A 22 -14.93 -21.79 47.85
CA PHE A 22 -13.93 -21.19 46.98
C PHE A 22 -14.57 -20.99 45.59
N GLY A 23 -15.15 -19.79 45.39
CA GLY A 23 -15.42 -19.27 44.08
C GLY A 23 -14.09 -19.20 43.30
N GLY A 24 -13.80 -20.24 42.54
CA GLY A 24 -12.67 -20.26 41.60
C GLY A 24 -12.87 -19.14 40.59
N ILE A 25 -12.17 -18.02 40.80
CA ILE A 25 -11.95 -17.05 39.76
C ILE A 25 -11.12 -17.82 38.73
N VAL A 26 -11.78 -18.35 37.69
CA VAL A 26 -11.16 -18.81 36.48
C VAL A 26 -10.58 -17.53 35.83
N ARG A 27 -9.36 -17.16 36.25
CA ARG A 27 -8.55 -16.30 35.42
C ARG A 27 -8.36 -17.03 34.08
N ARG A 28 -9.20 -16.67 33.09
CA ARG A 28 -8.84 -16.95 31.71
C ARG A 28 -7.42 -16.39 31.52
N SER A 29 -6.45 -17.26 31.52
CA SER A 29 -5.13 -16.97 31.01
C SER A 29 -5.37 -16.47 29.60
N GLN A 30 -5.36 -15.16 29.40
CA GLN A 30 -5.19 -14.59 28.09
C GLN A 30 -3.79 -15.06 27.70
N ALA A 31 -3.71 -16.13 26.88
CA ALA A 31 -2.48 -16.46 26.21
C ALA A 31 -2.00 -15.16 25.57
N ALA A 32 -0.81 -14.71 25.95
CA ALA A 32 -0.21 -13.55 25.35
C ALA A 32 -0.27 -13.79 23.83
N THR A 33 -1.07 -13.01 23.15
CA THR A 33 -1.21 -13.12 21.70
C THR A 33 0.18 -12.81 21.17
N ALA A 34 0.80 -13.79 20.52
CA ALA A 34 2.12 -13.60 19.91
C ALA A 34 2.02 -12.36 19.02
N GLY A 35 3.00 -11.45 19.13
CA GLY A 35 3.03 -10.24 18.30
C GLY A 35 3.12 -10.60 16.83
N LEU A 36 2.69 -9.68 15.98
CA LEU A 36 2.78 -9.80 14.53
C LEU A 36 4.09 -9.22 14.02
N THR A 37 4.64 -9.80 12.98
CA THR A 37 5.73 -9.22 12.18
C THR A 37 5.17 -8.74 10.85
N LEU A 38 5.23 -7.43 10.62
CA LEU A 38 4.78 -6.79 9.39
C LEU A 38 5.98 -6.30 8.56
N TYR A 39 6.15 -6.86 7.37
CA TYR A 39 7.07 -6.32 6.37
C TYR A 39 6.38 -5.16 5.67
N ASN A 40 6.91 -3.96 5.89
CA ASN A 40 6.29 -2.71 5.48
C ASN A 40 7.06 -2.01 4.36
N GLY A 41 6.48 -1.97 3.19
CA GLY A 41 6.92 -1.17 2.05
C GLY A 41 6.06 0.10 1.83
N GLN A 42 5.02 0.33 2.65
CA GLN A 42 4.22 1.55 2.61
C GLN A 42 4.92 2.66 3.39
N HIS A 43 4.54 3.91 3.18
CA HIS A 43 5.04 5.08 3.91
C HIS A 43 5.07 4.81 5.42
N ARG A 44 6.24 4.97 6.02
CA ARG A 44 6.47 4.62 7.42
C ARG A 44 5.48 5.29 8.37
N ALA A 45 5.22 6.59 8.20
CA ALA A 45 4.28 7.32 9.05
C ALA A 45 2.85 6.76 8.97
N THR A 46 2.40 6.32 7.78
CA THR A 46 1.09 5.72 7.56
C THR A 46 0.96 4.39 8.30
N THR A 47 1.99 3.55 8.18
CA THR A 47 1.97 2.23 8.84
C THR A 47 2.12 2.36 10.36
N GLU A 48 2.96 3.26 10.86
CA GLU A 48 3.11 3.51 12.30
C GLU A 48 1.81 4.01 12.92
N ALA A 49 1.06 4.90 12.23
CA ALA A 49 -0.25 5.35 12.69
C ALA A 49 -1.28 4.21 12.74
N LEU A 50 -1.33 3.38 11.69
CA LEU A 50 -2.20 2.19 11.65
C LEU A 50 -1.86 1.20 12.76
N VAL A 51 -0.58 0.89 12.96
CA VAL A 51 -0.10 -0.05 14.00
C VAL A 51 -0.43 0.47 15.38
N ALA A 52 -0.19 1.76 15.65
CA ALA A 52 -0.52 2.36 16.94
C ALA A 52 -2.03 2.26 17.26
N ALA A 53 -2.89 2.53 16.27
CA ALA A 53 -4.34 2.40 16.40
C ALA A 53 -4.74 0.92 16.63
N PHE A 54 -4.18 -0.02 15.87
CA PHE A 54 -4.44 -1.44 16.01
C PHE A 54 -4.03 -1.99 17.38
N THR A 55 -2.79 -1.69 17.82
CA THR A 55 -2.29 -2.13 19.13
C THR A 55 -3.13 -1.56 20.27
N LYS A 56 -3.53 -0.28 20.19
CA LYS A 56 -4.43 0.34 21.15
C LYS A 56 -5.80 -0.37 21.22
N ALA A 57 -6.36 -0.72 20.06
CA ALA A 57 -7.70 -1.35 19.98
C ALA A 57 -7.69 -2.84 20.38
N THR A 58 -6.59 -3.55 20.19
CA THR A 58 -6.55 -5.02 20.28
C THR A 58 -5.62 -5.58 21.34
N GLY A 59 -4.64 -4.79 21.80
CA GLY A 59 -3.55 -5.26 22.67
C GLY A 59 -2.54 -6.17 21.96
N ILE A 60 -2.58 -6.28 20.62
CA ILE A 60 -1.64 -7.08 19.84
C ILE A 60 -0.50 -6.18 19.37
N ASP A 61 0.73 -6.52 19.73
CA ASP A 61 1.93 -5.81 19.29
C ASP A 61 2.25 -6.15 17.84
N VAL A 62 2.79 -5.17 17.09
CA VAL A 62 3.24 -5.35 15.71
C VAL A 62 4.67 -4.83 15.56
N THR A 63 5.57 -5.71 15.19
CA THR A 63 6.96 -5.37 14.86
C THR A 63 7.06 -5.04 13.37
N LEU A 64 7.62 -3.88 13.05
CA LEU A 64 7.79 -3.42 11.67
C LEU A 64 9.19 -3.72 11.15
N ARG A 65 9.26 -4.26 9.94
CA ARG A 65 10.46 -4.26 9.10
C ARG A 65 10.20 -3.36 7.90
N ASN A 66 10.83 -2.20 7.86
CA ASN A 66 10.66 -1.21 6.80
C ASN A 66 11.75 -1.35 5.73
N ALA A 67 11.37 -1.47 4.46
CA ALA A 67 12.21 -1.36 3.27
C ALA A 67 11.33 -1.07 2.06
N GLU A 68 11.91 -0.95 0.87
CA GLU A 68 11.15 -0.77 -0.37
C GLU A 68 10.28 -2.01 -0.69
N SER A 69 9.08 -1.79 -1.22
CA SER A 69 8.13 -2.89 -1.50
C SER A 69 8.70 -3.99 -2.40
N PRO A 70 9.42 -3.69 -3.50
CA PRO A 70 10.03 -4.74 -4.32
C PRO A 70 11.12 -5.54 -3.59
N GLU A 71 11.89 -4.88 -2.74
CA GLU A 71 12.95 -5.49 -1.92
C GLU A 71 12.37 -6.50 -0.93
N LEU A 72 11.32 -6.08 -0.21
CA LEU A 72 10.62 -6.96 0.73
C LEU A 72 9.93 -8.13 0.04
N ALA A 73 9.31 -7.91 -1.12
CA ALA A 73 8.71 -9.00 -1.88
C ALA A 73 9.76 -10.02 -2.36
N ALA A 74 10.92 -9.56 -2.84
CA ALA A 74 12.04 -10.44 -3.20
C ALA A 74 12.54 -11.21 -1.99
N GLN A 75 12.71 -10.56 -0.85
CA GLN A 75 13.13 -11.20 0.40
C GLN A 75 12.13 -12.26 0.87
N ILE A 76 10.82 -11.96 0.88
CA ILE A 76 9.78 -12.92 1.23
C ILE A 76 9.83 -14.13 0.28
N ALA A 77 10.06 -13.91 -1.02
CA ALA A 77 10.17 -14.98 -2.00
C ALA A 77 11.40 -15.88 -1.75
N GLU A 78 12.52 -15.33 -1.28
CA GLU A 78 13.72 -16.09 -0.89
C GLU A 78 13.53 -16.85 0.43
N GLU A 79 12.88 -16.21 1.40
CA GLU A 79 12.58 -16.82 2.71
C GLU A 79 11.58 -17.97 2.58
N GLY A 80 10.59 -17.85 1.67
CA GLY A 80 9.56 -18.85 1.41
C GLY A 80 8.80 -19.22 2.69
N ASP A 81 8.62 -20.52 2.96
CA ASP A 81 7.91 -21.00 4.16
C ASP A 81 8.66 -20.73 5.48
N ARG A 82 9.89 -20.25 5.42
CA ARG A 82 10.68 -19.86 6.60
C ARG A 82 10.60 -18.38 6.91
N SER A 83 9.83 -17.60 6.15
CA SER A 83 9.70 -16.17 6.40
C SER A 83 9.17 -15.91 7.82
N PRO A 84 9.82 -15.02 8.58
CA PRO A 84 9.32 -14.61 9.89
C PRO A 84 8.16 -13.61 9.78
N ALA A 85 7.84 -13.13 8.60
CA ALA A 85 6.76 -12.18 8.40
C ALA A 85 5.39 -12.87 8.49
N ASP A 86 4.46 -12.22 9.18
CA ASP A 86 3.05 -12.61 9.18
C ASP A 86 2.27 -11.90 8.08
N LEU A 87 2.66 -10.65 7.81
CA LEU A 87 1.97 -9.74 6.90
C LEU A 87 2.99 -9.03 6.00
N PHE A 88 2.55 -8.74 4.79
CA PHE A 88 3.23 -7.80 3.89
C PHE A 88 2.29 -6.66 3.54
N PHE A 89 2.76 -5.41 3.72
CA PHE A 89 2.07 -4.21 3.31
C PHE A 89 2.91 -3.48 2.29
N SER A 90 2.46 -3.50 1.06
CA SER A 90 3.13 -2.91 -0.10
C SER A 90 2.55 -1.53 -0.40
N GLU A 91 3.40 -0.59 -0.78
CA GLU A 91 2.95 0.73 -1.25
C GLU A 91 2.14 0.63 -2.56
N GLN A 92 2.37 -0.41 -3.37
CA GLN A 92 1.74 -0.61 -4.68
C GLN A 92 1.42 -2.08 -4.93
N SER A 93 0.48 -2.35 -5.85
CA SER A 93 -0.01 -3.73 -6.09
C SER A 93 1.01 -4.68 -6.74
N PRO A 94 1.94 -4.30 -7.65
CA PRO A 94 2.79 -5.27 -8.31
C PRO A 94 3.70 -6.12 -7.39
N PRO A 95 4.34 -5.58 -6.33
CA PRO A 95 5.15 -6.42 -5.45
C PRO A 95 4.35 -7.50 -4.74
N ILE A 96 3.13 -7.18 -4.26
CA ILE A 96 2.29 -8.19 -3.60
C ILE A 96 1.70 -9.18 -4.61
N ALA A 97 1.38 -8.74 -5.83
CA ALA A 97 0.95 -9.63 -6.91
C ALA A 97 2.05 -10.63 -7.29
N SER A 98 3.33 -10.26 -7.21
CA SER A 98 4.43 -11.19 -7.43
C SER A 98 4.49 -12.32 -6.39
N LEU A 99 4.10 -12.05 -5.14
CA LEU A 99 3.97 -13.07 -4.10
C LEU A 99 2.72 -13.93 -4.31
N GLN A 100 1.63 -13.34 -4.78
CA GLN A 100 0.42 -14.06 -5.19
C GLN A 100 0.73 -15.06 -6.29
N GLU A 101 1.42 -14.65 -7.36
CA GLU A 101 1.82 -15.52 -8.49
C GLU A 101 2.69 -16.69 -8.04
N LYS A 102 3.49 -16.52 -6.98
CA LYS A 102 4.32 -17.56 -6.36
C LYS A 102 3.57 -18.43 -5.33
N GLY A 103 2.28 -18.13 -5.05
CA GLY A 103 1.46 -18.87 -4.08
C GLY A 103 1.91 -18.71 -2.63
N LEU A 104 2.57 -17.59 -2.28
CA LEU A 104 3.11 -17.31 -0.95
C LEU A 104 2.13 -16.60 -0.02
N LEU A 105 0.99 -16.14 -0.54
CA LEU A 105 -0.05 -15.45 0.24
C LEU A 105 -1.14 -16.41 0.70
N GLY A 106 -1.64 -16.19 1.91
CA GLY A 106 -2.79 -16.87 2.49
C GLY A 106 -4.12 -16.21 2.09
N GLN A 107 -5.22 -16.94 2.27
CA GLN A 107 -6.56 -16.44 1.99
C GLN A 107 -7.00 -15.42 3.04
N ILE A 108 -7.59 -14.31 2.62
CA ILE A 108 -8.20 -13.32 3.50
C ILE A 108 -9.67 -13.70 3.71
N ASP A 109 -10.17 -13.45 4.92
CA ASP A 109 -11.59 -13.68 5.25
C ASP A 109 -12.50 -12.97 4.21
N PRO A 110 -13.40 -13.70 3.56
CA PRO A 110 -14.34 -13.11 2.61
C PRO A 110 -15.22 -11.99 3.21
N ALA A 111 -15.48 -12.00 4.51
CA ALA A 111 -16.21 -10.92 5.18
C ALA A 111 -15.40 -9.62 5.18
N THR A 112 -14.07 -9.71 5.36
CA THR A 112 -13.16 -8.56 5.26
C THR A 112 -13.10 -8.02 3.84
N LEU A 113 -12.97 -8.88 2.83
CA LEU A 113 -12.90 -8.46 1.42
C LEU A 113 -14.18 -7.76 0.93
N LYS A 114 -15.34 -8.11 1.48
CA LYS A 114 -16.64 -7.47 1.12
C LYS A 114 -16.76 -6.03 1.60
N LEU A 115 -15.88 -5.54 2.46
CA LEU A 115 -15.91 -4.17 2.95
C LEU A 115 -15.47 -3.14 1.89
N ILE A 116 -14.79 -3.58 0.85
CA ILE A 116 -14.22 -2.72 -0.20
C ILE A 116 -14.70 -3.14 -1.58
N PRO A 117 -14.67 -2.22 -2.58
CA PRO A 117 -14.95 -2.59 -3.96
C PRO A 117 -13.99 -3.68 -4.47
N ALA A 118 -14.53 -4.71 -5.11
CA ALA A 118 -13.77 -5.88 -5.59
C ALA A 118 -12.58 -5.50 -6.50
N LYS A 119 -12.68 -4.39 -7.24
CA LYS A 119 -11.59 -3.90 -8.10
C LYS A 119 -10.31 -3.53 -7.33
N PHE A 120 -10.37 -3.36 -6.01
CA PHE A 120 -9.24 -3.02 -5.15
C PHE A 120 -8.68 -4.22 -4.37
N SER A 121 -9.03 -5.44 -4.73
CA SER A 121 -8.49 -6.65 -4.12
C SER A 121 -8.15 -7.70 -5.16
N ALA A 122 -7.29 -8.66 -4.79
CA ALA A 122 -7.02 -9.82 -5.63
C ALA A 122 -8.30 -10.61 -5.93
N LYS A 123 -8.44 -11.08 -7.17
CA LYS A 123 -9.61 -11.90 -7.58
C LYS A 123 -9.70 -13.24 -6.83
N ASP A 124 -8.55 -13.77 -6.40
CA ASP A 124 -8.44 -15.00 -5.62
C ASP A 124 -8.51 -14.76 -4.10
N GLY A 125 -8.67 -13.53 -3.65
CA GLY A 125 -8.84 -13.17 -2.25
C GLY A 125 -7.56 -13.21 -1.40
N THR A 126 -6.37 -13.17 -1.99
CA THR A 126 -5.10 -13.29 -1.27
C THR A 126 -4.51 -11.96 -0.79
N TRP A 127 -4.93 -10.84 -1.35
CA TRP A 127 -4.57 -9.50 -0.88
C TRP A 127 -5.73 -8.51 -1.04
N LEU A 128 -5.70 -7.45 -0.26
CA LEU A 128 -6.64 -6.34 -0.29
C LEU A 128 -5.92 -5.01 -0.48
N GLY A 129 -6.59 -4.06 -1.14
CA GLY A 129 -6.17 -2.67 -1.17
C GLY A 129 -6.52 -1.97 0.14
N ALA A 130 -5.59 -1.18 0.63
CA ALA A 130 -5.74 -0.43 1.89
C ALA A 130 -6.08 1.04 1.65
N THR A 131 -5.38 1.68 0.70
CA THR A 131 -5.60 3.06 0.28
C THR A 131 -5.41 3.18 -1.23
N VAL A 132 -5.93 4.24 -1.83
CA VAL A 132 -5.86 4.49 -3.28
C VAL A 132 -5.22 5.85 -3.56
N ARG A 133 -4.42 5.91 -4.60
CA ARG A 133 -3.95 7.15 -5.23
C ARG A 133 -4.17 7.09 -6.72
N THR A 134 -4.16 8.26 -7.36
CA THR A 134 -4.32 8.36 -8.82
C THR A 134 -3.02 8.84 -9.46
N ARG A 135 -2.70 8.26 -10.63
CA ARG A 135 -1.71 8.87 -11.51
C ARG A 135 -2.31 10.09 -12.15
N VAL A 136 -1.51 11.13 -12.24
CA VAL A 136 -1.91 12.44 -12.76
C VAL A 136 -0.75 13.08 -13.50
N VAL A 137 -1.05 14.12 -14.25
CA VAL A 137 -0.04 15.07 -14.73
C VAL A 137 -0.08 16.28 -13.80
N THR A 138 1.01 16.54 -13.09
CA THR A 138 1.21 17.85 -12.44
C THR A 138 1.68 18.82 -13.51
N TYR A 139 1.04 19.98 -13.64
CA TYR A 139 1.40 20.98 -14.66
C TYR A 139 1.51 22.38 -14.07
N ASN A 140 2.34 23.22 -14.65
CA ASN A 140 2.51 24.62 -14.26
C ASN A 140 1.53 25.52 -15.03
N LYS A 141 0.61 26.18 -14.32
CA LYS A 141 -0.45 27.06 -14.90
C LYS A 141 0.06 28.24 -15.70
N LYS A 142 1.34 28.65 -15.50
CA LYS A 142 1.97 29.75 -16.22
C LYS A 142 2.68 29.30 -17.52
N MET A 143 2.94 27.98 -17.63
CA MET A 143 3.70 27.44 -18.76
C MET A 143 2.84 26.69 -19.77
N ILE A 144 1.70 26.14 -19.34
CA ILE A 144 0.76 25.44 -20.21
C ILE A 144 -0.67 25.65 -19.72
N SER A 145 -1.58 25.93 -20.65
CA SER A 145 -3.00 26.10 -20.32
C SER A 145 -3.72 24.75 -20.26
N PRO A 146 -4.84 24.61 -19.52
CA PRO A 146 -5.65 23.40 -19.52
C PRO A 146 -6.14 22.97 -20.91
N ALA A 147 -6.33 23.92 -21.84
CA ALA A 147 -6.77 23.64 -23.21
C ALA A 147 -5.68 22.96 -24.03
N ASP A 148 -4.40 23.24 -23.74
CA ASP A 148 -3.23 22.73 -24.43
C ASP A 148 -2.68 21.43 -23.80
N MET A 149 -3.32 20.93 -22.73
CA MET A 149 -2.93 19.68 -22.09
C MET A 149 -3.10 18.48 -23.03
N PRO A 150 -2.16 17.52 -23.02
CA PRO A 150 -2.24 16.32 -23.86
C PRO A 150 -3.53 15.53 -23.55
N LYS A 151 -4.15 14.99 -24.59
CA LYS A 151 -5.41 14.24 -24.48
C LYS A 151 -5.18 12.77 -24.15
N SER A 152 -3.95 12.28 -24.32
CA SER A 152 -3.58 10.90 -24.01
C SER A 152 -2.18 10.83 -23.41
N ILE A 153 -1.96 9.85 -22.54
CA ILE A 153 -0.62 9.49 -22.04
C ILE A 153 0.35 9.18 -23.17
N MET A 154 -0.15 8.68 -24.30
CA MET A 154 0.68 8.31 -25.43
C MET A 154 1.42 9.49 -26.08
N GLU A 155 0.90 10.71 -25.93
CA GLU A 155 1.54 11.92 -26.46
C GLU A 155 2.89 12.23 -25.79
N PHE A 156 3.10 11.78 -24.55
CA PHE A 156 4.39 11.90 -23.85
C PHE A 156 5.50 11.08 -24.51
N GLY A 157 5.15 10.08 -25.30
CA GLY A 157 6.11 9.31 -26.11
C GLY A 157 6.43 9.93 -27.46
N THR A 158 5.98 11.15 -27.77
CA THR A 158 6.10 11.80 -29.08
C THR A 158 6.90 13.12 -29.02
N THR A 159 7.29 13.63 -30.20
CA THR A 159 7.99 14.91 -30.35
C THR A 159 7.15 16.12 -29.91
N ALA A 160 5.83 16.01 -29.87
CA ALA A 160 4.91 17.10 -29.53
C ALA A 160 5.20 17.71 -28.14
N LEU A 161 5.65 16.90 -27.20
CA LEU A 161 5.95 17.31 -25.83
C LEU A 161 7.46 17.32 -25.50
N ALA A 162 8.34 17.23 -26.52
CA ALA A 162 9.77 17.15 -26.32
C ALA A 162 10.30 18.31 -25.44
N GLY A 163 11.02 17.96 -24.36
CA GLY A 163 11.62 18.91 -23.43
C GLY A 163 10.64 19.59 -22.48
N LYS A 164 9.34 19.31 -22.55
CA LYS A 164 8.31 19.99 -21.75
C LYS A 164 7.90 19.23 -20.50
N PHE A 165 8.32 17.96 -20.33
CA PHE A 165 7.86 17.12 -19.24
C PHE A 165 8.95 16.34 -18.53
N GLY A 166 8.66 16.00 -17.29
CA GLY A 166 9.42 15.08 -16.45
C GLY A 166 8.67 13.79 -16.15
N PHE A 167 9.43 12.74 -15.84
CA PHE A 167 8.88 11.47 -15.39
C PHE A 167 9.79 10.81 -14.35
N VAL A 168 9.22 9.86 -13.61
CA VAL A 168 9.92 9.12 -12.55
C VAL A 168 9.65 7.64 -12.77
N LYS A 169 10.69 6.79 -12.68
CA LYS A 169 10.63 5.34 -12.89
C LYS A 169 10.29 4.54 -11.63
N GLN A 170 9.60 5.17 -10.68
CA GLN A 170 9.21 4.60 -9.38
C GLN A 170 7.73 4.90 -9.10
N ASP A 171 7.20 4.34 -8.01
CA ASP A 171 5.90 4.70 -7.43
C ASP A 171 4.75 4.75 -8.44
N GLY A 172 4.39 3.60 -8.99
CA GLY A 172 3.28 3.47 -9.95
C GLY A 172 3.68 3.63 -11.41
N PHE A 173 4.97 3.76 -11.72
CA PHE A 173 5.42 3.81 -13.11
C PHE A 173 5.24 2.48 -13.83
N GLN A 174 5.56 1.36 -13.17
CA GLN A 174 5.35 0.02 -13.72
C GLN A 174 3.88 -0.26 -13.98
N GLU A 175 2.99 0.16 -13.08
CA GLU A 175 1.54 0.06 -13.27
C GLU A 175 1.08 0.92 -14.45
N GLN A 176 1.69 2.10 -14.65
CA GLN A 176 1.43 2.94 -15.83
C GLN A 176 1.83 2.22 -17.13
N VAL A 177 2.99 1.58 -17.15
CA VAL A 177 3.43 0.77 -18.29
C VAL A 177 2.47 -0.38 -18.56
N MET A 178 2.08 -1.11 -17.50
CA MET A 178 1.13 -2.22 -17.62
C MET A 178 -0.25 -1.76 -18.11
N SER A 179 -0.74 -0.60 -17.67
CA SER A 179 -1.98 -0.03 -18.21
C SER A 179 -1.89 0.20 -19.71
N ILE A 180 -0.78 0.75 -20.20
CA ILE A 180 -0.55 0.94 -21.64
C ILE A 180 -0.48 -0.42 -22.35
N VAL A 181 0.19 -1.42 -21.78
CA VAL A 181 0.25 -2.79 -22.33
C VAL A 181 -1.15 -3.36 -22.50
N HIS A 182 -1.98 -3.27 -21.46
CA HIS A 182 -3.34 -3.81 -21.48
C HIS A 182 -4.25 -3.11 -22.51
N ILE A 183 -4.14 -1.79 -22.66
CA ILE A 183 -5.07 -1.01 -23.49
C ILE A 183 -4.55 -0.85 -24.94
N LYS A 184 -3.24 -0.72 -25.13
CA LYS A 184 -2.61 -0.39 -26.42
C LYS A 184 -1.69 -1.48 -26.96
N GLY A 185 -1.36 -2.47 -26.14
CA GLY A 185 -0.44 -3.54 -26.50
C GLY A 185 1.04 -3.23 -26.19
N ARG A 186 1.84 -4.29 -26.19
CA ARG A 186 3.26 -4.27 -25.81
C ARG A 186 4.11 -3.31 -26.66
N ASP A 187 3.90 -3.34 -27.98
CA ASP A 187 4.72 -2.53 -28.90
C ASP A 187 4.45 -1.03 -28.71
N ALA A 188 3.20 -0.66 -28.44
CA ALA A 188 2.83 0.72 -28.14
C ALA A 188 3.47 1.17 -26.81
N ALA A 189 3.49 0.32 -25.79
CA ALA A 189 4.15 0.59 -24.51
C ALA A 189 5.68 0.76 -24.69
N LEU A 190 6.30 -0.10 -25.48
CA LEU A 190 7.74 0.00 -25.80
C LEU A 190 8.05 1.31 -26.56
N GLY A 191 7.23 1.66 -27.54
CA GLY A 191 7.36 2.92 -28.27
C GLY A 191 7.24 4.13 -27.35
N TRP A 192 6.26 4.11 -26.45
CA TRP A 192 6.07 5.15 -25.45
C TRP A 192 7.28 5.29 -24.50
N LEU A 193 7.83 4.18 -23.99
CA LEU A 193 9.01 4.18 -23.13
C LEU A 193 10.25 4.73 -23.85
N LYS A 194 10.48 4.35 -25.13
CA LYS A 194 11.55 4.93 -25.95
C LYS A 194 11.36 6.43 -26.15
N GLY A 195 10.12 6.87 -26.35
CA GLY A 195 9.79 8.29 -26.44
C GLY A 195 10.02 9.05 -25.13
N LEU A 196 9.66 8.48 -23.97
CA LEU A 196 9.98 9.08 -22.68
C LEU A 196 11.49 9.30 -22.52
N ARG A 197 12.28 8.29 -22.86
CA ARG A 197 13.74 8.38 -22.81
C ARG A 197 14.30 9.48 -23.73
N GLN A 198 13.73 9.62 -24.89
CA GLN A 198 14.21 10.55 -25.92
C GLN A 198 13.76 11.99 -25.65
N TYR A 199 12.53 12.20 -25.18
CA TYR A 199 11.87 13.51 -25.15
C TYR A 199 11.64 14.06 -23.75
N GLY A 200 11.62 13.21 -22.72
CA GLY A 200 11.34 13.57 -21.33
C GLY A 200 12.61 13.72 -20.49
N ARG A 201 12.47 14.40 -19.35
CA ARG A 201 13.52 14.50 -18.34
C ARG A 201 13.24 13.52 -17.21
N SER A 202 14.16 12.59 -16.94
CA SER A 202 14.07 11.67 -15.80
C SER A 202 14.43 12.36 -14.50
N TYR A 203 13.64 12.11 -13.45
CA TYR A 203 13.85 12.58 -12.08
C TYR A 203 13.99 11.41 -11.12
N ASN A 204 14.73 11.62 -10.01
CA ASN A 204 14.98 10.60 -8.99
C ASN A 204 13.88 10.52 -7.92
N GLY A 205 12.70 11.10 -8.16
CA GLY A 205 11.55 11.03 -7.25
C GLY A 205 10.41 11.95 -7.67
N ASN A 206 9.20 11.51 -7.39
CA ASN A 206 7.99 12.26 -7.78
C ASN A 206 7.88 13.62 -7.07
N ARG A 207 8.33 13.73 -5.80
CA ARG A 207 8.38 15.02 -5.10
C ARG A 207 9.30 16.00 -5.81
N ILE A 208 10.47 15.55 -6.27
CA ILE A 208 11.44 16.40 -7.00
C ILE A 208 10.84 16.85 -8.31
N ALA A 209 10.23 15.95 -9.08
CA ALA A 209 9.58 16.28 -10.35
C ALA A 209 8.41 17.26 -10.16
N SER A 210 7.56 17.05 -9.15
CA SER A 210 6.45 17.96 -8.84
C SER A 210 6.94 19.34 -8.39
N THR A 211 8.04 19.40 -7.63
CA THR A 211 8.67 20.67 -7.22
C THR A 211 9.27 21.40 -8.42
N ALA A 212 9.89 20.69 -9.38
CA ALA A 212 10.39 21.29 -10.60
C ALA A 212 9.27 21.93 -11.44
N VAL A 213 8.09 21.29 -11.48
CA VAL A 213 6.90 21.88 -12.11
C VAL A 213 6.44 23.13 -11.35
N GLU A 214 6.34 23.07 -10.02
CA GLU A 214 5.92 24.21 -9.20
C GLU A 214 6.84 25.41 -9.38
N ASN A 215 8.15 25.18 -9.47
CA ASN A 215 9.17 26.21 -9.67
C ASN A 215 9.24 26.74 -11.13
N GLY A 216 8.55 26.10 -12.08
CA GLY A 216 8.61 26.50 -13.50
C GLY A 216 9.86 26.02 -14.24
N GLU A 217 10.53 24.99 -13.74
CA GLU A 217 11.70 24.39 -14.41
C GLU A 217 11.28 23.52 -15.60
N ILE A 218 10.10 22.88 -15.50
CA ILE A 218 9.44 22.11 -16.55
C ILE A 218 7.93 22.39 -16.53
N ALA A 219 7.28 22.23 -17.69
CA ALA A 219 5.86 22.54 -17.80
C ALA A 219 4.97 21.47 -17.13
N MET A 220 5.37 20.20 -17.20
CA MET A 220 4.55 19.07 -16.74
C MET A 220 5.41 17.97 -16.10
N ALA A 221 4.81 17.14 -15.26
CA ALA A 221 5.40 15.90 -14.77
C ALA A 221 4.36 14.79 -14.62
N LEU A 222 4.71 13.57 -15.03
CA LEU A 222 3.93 12.37 -14.70
C LEU A 222 4.19 12.01 -13.24
N SER A 223 3.17 12.11 -12.38
CA SER A 223 3.32 11.93 -10.93
C SER A 223 2.08 11.30 -10.28
N ASN A 224 2.10 11.14 -8.98
CA ASN A 224 0.93 10.77 -8.19
C ASN A 224 0.29 12.02 -7.56
N ASN A 225 -1.03 11.98 -7.39
CA ASN A 225 -1.84 13.10 -6.87
C ASN A 225 -1.38 13.58 -5.48
N TYR A 226 -0.99 12.67 -4.59
CA TYR A 226 -0.75 12.97 -3.19
C TYR A 226 0.42 13.96 -2.95
N TYR A 227 1.38 14.02 -3.86
CA TYR A 227 2.49 15.00 -3.77
C TYR A 227 1.99 16.43 -3.87
N TRP A 228 1.07 16.69 -4.80
CA TRP A 228 0.48 18.01 -4.98
C TRP A 228 -0.41 18.39 -3.80
N TYR A 229 -1.27 17.48 -3.33
CA TYR A 229 -2.15 17.75 -2.20
C TYR A 229 -1.38 17.98 -0.89
N SER A 230 -0.26 17.29 -0.69
CA SER A 230 0.64 17.56 0.42
C SER A 230 1.20 18.98 0.36
N LEU A 231 1.64 19.40 -0.83
CA LEU A 231 2.14 20.77 -1.05
C LEU A 231 1.03 21.82 -0.90
N ALA A 232 -0.18 21.52 -1.38
CA ALA A 232 -1.35 22.39 -1.23
C ALA A 232 -1.77 22.57 0.24
N LYS A 233 -1.66 21.53 1.05
CA LYS A 233 -1.91 21.62 2.50
C LYS A 233 -0.87 22.49 3.21
N GLU A 234 0.38 22.47 2.73
CA GLU A 234 1.50 23.21 3.30
C GLU A 234 1.45 24.71 2.95
N LYS A 235 1.14 25.03 1.68
CA LYS A 235 1.29 26.37 1.11
C LYS A 235 -0.03 27.10 0.80
N GLY A 236 -1.16 26.39 0.83
CA GLY A 236 -2.43 26.84 0.26
C GLY A 236 -2.50 26.54 -1.23
N ALA A 237 -3.56 25.88 -1.68
CA ALA A 237 -3.74 25.48 -3.09
C ALA A 237 -3.78 26.68 -4.05
N GLU A 238 -4.33 27.79 -3.58
CA GLU A 238 -4.43 29.06 -4.32
C GLU A 238 -3.08 29.71 -4.59
N ASN A 239 -2.09 29.45 -3.75
CA ASN A 239 -0.73 30.00 -3.85
C ASN A 239 0.19 29.18 -4.77
N LEU A 240 -0.26 27.99 -5.20
CA LEU A 240 0.55 27.13 -6.06
C LEU A 240 0.52 27.60 -7.51
N ASN A 241 1.68 27.57 -8.18
CA ASN A 241 1.78 27.75 -9.62
C ASN A 241 1.33 26.49 -10.38
N SER A 242 1.34 25.35 -9.74
CA SER A 242 0.98 24.06 -10.31
C SER A 242 -0.49 23.69 -10.07
N ALA A 243 -0.98 22.75 -10.87
CA ALA A 243 -2.28 22.10 -10.70
C ALA A 243 -2.19 20.64 -11.21
N LEU A 244 -3.25 19.87 -10.98
CA LEU A 244 -3.37 18.48 -11.41
C LEU A 244 -4.25 18.36 -12.65
N TYR A 245 -3.90 17.43 -13.52
CA TYR A 245 -4.66 17.07 -14.70
C TYR A 245 -4.77 15.54 -14.80
N SER A 246 -5.97 15.05 -15.11
CA SER A 246 -6.24 13.66 -15.49
C SER A 246 -6.67 13.63 -16.95
N PHE A 247 -6.31 12.57 -17.65
CA PHE A 247 -6.69 12.41 -19.05
C PHE A 247 -8.20 12.22 -19.21
N PRO A 248 -8.79 12.69 -20.30
CA PRO A 248 -10.23 12.49 -20.53
C PRO A 248 -10.56 11.03 -20.83
N GLY A 249 -11.75 10.57 -20.38
CA GLY A 249 -12.27 9.23 -20.66
C GLY A 249 -11.41 8.10 -20.12
N ASP A 250 -11.44 6.97 -20.81
CA ASP A 250 -10.74 5.73 -20.45
C ASP A 250 -9.31 5.67 -21.04
N ASP A 251 -8.56 6.76 -20.87
CA ASP A 251 -7.16 6.78 -21.32
C ASP A 251 -6.28 5.86 -20.46
N ALA A 252 -5.33 5.18 -21.11
CA ALA A 252 -4.38 4.32 -20.44
C ALA A 252 -3.52 5.05 -19.39
N GLY A 253 -3.49 6.38 -19.41
CA GLY A 253 -2.85 7.24 -18.43
C GLY A 253 -3.58 7.33 -17.10
N ASN A 254 -4.86 7.02 -17.08
CA ASN A 254 -5.68 7.05 -15.87
C ASN A 254 -5.59 5.71 -15.15
N ILE A 255 -4.89 5.66 -14.04
CA ILE A 255 -4.78 4.45 -13.21
C ILE A 255 -5.03 4.74 -11.75
N PHE A 256 -5.55 3.75 -11.05
CA PHE A 256 -5.55 3.67 -9.60
C PHE A 256 -4.33 2.85 -9.15
N ASN A 257 -3.46 3.47 -8.36
CA ASN A 257 -2.47 2.74 -7.61
C ASN A 257 -3.05 2.41 -6.24
N VAL A 258 -3.02 1.17 -5.81
CA VAL A 258 -3.45 0.77 -4.46
C VAL A 258 -2.26 0.36 -3.63
N SER A 259 -2.25 0.85 -2.39
CA SER A 259 -1.42 0.22 -1.37
C SER A 259 -2.11 -1.07 -0.96
N ALA A 260 -1.40 -2.18 -0.98
CA ALA A 260 -2.01 -3.48 -0.83
C ALA A 260 -1.37 -4.30 0.29
N ALA A 261 -2.21 -4.99 1.05
CA ALA A 261 -1.77 -5.83 2.16
C ALA A 261 -2.28 -7.27 2.03
N GLY A 262 -1.45 -8.22 2.46
CA GLY A 262 -1.78 -9.63 2.49
C GLY A 262 -1.09 -10.35 3.63
N MET A 263 -1.65 -11.48 4.03
CA MET A 263 -1.09 -12.38 5.02
C MET A 263 -0.21 -13.40 4.31
N LEU A 264 0.96 -13.71 4.88
CA LEU A 264 1.77 -14.80 4.34
C LEU A 264 1.15 -16.16 4.69
N LYS A 265 1.21 -17.08 3.73
CA LYS A 265 0.72 -18.46 3.92
C LYS A 265 1.49 -19.18 5.03
N SER A 266 2.77 -18.85 5.20
CA SER A 266 3.66 -19.38 6.25
C SER A 266 3.42 -18.80 7.64
N SER A 267 2.59 -17.75 7.79
CA SER A 267 2.31 -17.13 9.09
C SER A 267 1.81 -18.15 10.11
N ARG A 268 2.42 -18.14 11.29
CA ARG A 268 1.96 -18.93 12.45
C ARG A 268 0.93 -18.20 13.29
N ASN A 269 0.70 -16.91 13.00
CA ASN A 269 -0.20 -16.01 13.71
C ASN A 269 -1.42 -15.63 12.87
N GLN A 270 -1.92 -16.55 12.03
CA GLN A 270 -2.95 -16.28 11.02
C GLN A 270 -4.19 -15.56 11.58
N ALA A 271 -4.68 -15.98 12.75
CA ALA A 271 -5.85 -15.34 13.36
C ALA A 271 -5.59 -13.87 13.72
N ALA A 272 -4.40 -13.54 14.22
CA ALA A 272 -4.02 -12.16 14.52
C ALA A 272 -3.80 -11.34 13.23
N ALA A 273 -3.21 -11.97 12.20
CA ALA A 273 -3.01 -11.36 10.88
C ALA A 273 -4.37 -11.03 10.20
N GLN A 274 -5.35 -11.93 10.25
CA GLN A 274 -6.72 -11.65 9.79
C GLN A 274 -7.35 -10.47 10.53
N ARG A 275 -7.17 -10.40 11.86
CA ARG A 275 -7.66 -9.25 12.66
C ARG A 275 -6.99 -7.95 12.24
N PHE A 276 -5.69 -7.97 11.91
CA PHE A 276 -4.99 -6.79 11.42
C PHE A 276 -5.55 -6.32 10.07
N LEU A 277 -5.74 -7.23 9.12
CA LEU A 277 -6.32 -6.93 7.80
C LEU A 277 -7.76 -6.40 7.92
N ALA A 278 -8.57 -6.99 8.79
CA ALA A 278 -9.92 -6.49 9.06
C ALA A 278 -9.91 -5.10 9.72
N PHE A 279 -8.98 -4.84 10.66
CA PHE A 279 -8.81 -3.54 11.29
C PHE A 279 -8.35 -2.48 10.30
N MET A 280 -7.44 -2.81 9.39
CA MET A 280 -6.99 -1.92 8.31
C MET A 280 -8.16 -1.37 7.48
N LEU A 281 -9.23 -2.17 7.30
CA LEU A 281 -10.45 -1.78 6.60
C LEU A 281 -11.56 -1.24 7.53
N SER A 282 -11.32 -1.15 8.84
CA SER A 282 -12.24 -0.46 9.75
C SER A 282 -12.20 1.06 9.55
N LYS A 283 -13.22 1.77 10.05
CA LYS A 283 -13.22 3.23 10.05
C LYS A 283 -11.97 3.78 10.73
N GLU A 284 -11.62 3.27 11.93
CA GLU A 284 -10.47 3.71 12.70
C GLU A 284 -9.14 3.45 11.98
N GLY A 285 -8.97 2.27 11.37
CA GLY A 285 -7.78 1.95 10.59
C GLY A 285 -7.62 2.81 9.36
N GLN A 286 -8.71 3.05 8.62
CA GLN A 286 -8.71 3.93 7.46
C GLN A 286 -8.40 5.39 7.83
N GLU A 287 -9.05 5.92 8.87
CA GLU A 287 -8.81 7.28 9.37
C GLU A 287 -7.35 7.46 9.82
N ALA A 288 -6.76 6.48 10.49
CA ALA A 288 -5.36 6.51 10.90
C ALA A 288 -4.42 6.62 9.69
N MET A 289 -4.68 5.86 8.62
CA MET A 289 -3.85 5.89 7.41
C MET A 289 -3.98 7.21 6.65
N ILE A 290 -5.21 7.63 6.32
CA ILE A 290 -5.43 8.84 5.49
C ILE A 290 -5.14 10.15 6.21
N ALA A 291 -4.97 10.15 7.53
CA ALA A 291 -4.54 11.32 8.28
C ALA A 291 -3.09 11.72 7.97
N THR A 292 -2.27 10.78 7.53
CA THR A 292 -0.82 10.96 7.33
C THR A 292 -0.42 11.26 5.90
N THR A 293 -1.28 10.93 4.92
CA THR A 293 -0.99 11.08 3.50
C THR A 293 -2.24 11.45 2.71
N ALA A 294 -2.05 12.16 1.59
CA ALA A 294 -3.15 12.56 0.70
C ALA A 294 -3.60 11.41 -0.23
N GLU A 295 -3.92 10.27 0.39
CA GLU A 295 -4.49 9.10 -0.28
C GLU A 295 -6.00 9.00 -0.02
N TYR A 296 -6.70 8.30 -0.89
CA TYR A 296 -8.13 8.03 -0.75
C TYR A 296 -8.34 6.81 0.13
N PRO A 297 -9.31 6.84 1.05
CA PRO A 297 -9.75 5.64 1.73
C PRO A 297 -10.43 4.69 0.73
N VAL A 298 -10.29 3.38 0.95
CA VAL A 298 -11.04 2.36 0.19
C VAL A 298 -12.42 2.12 0.77
N LEU A 299 -12.63 2.44 2.04
CA LEU A 299 -13.92 2.30 2.73
C LEU A 299 -14.86 3.42 2.31
N ALA A 300 -16.07 3.05 1.91
CA ALA A 300 -17.09 4.01 1.50
C ALA A 300 -17.50 4.94 2.66
N GLY A 301 -17.84 6.20 2.35
CA GLY A 301 -18.33 7.19 3.30
C GLY A 301 -17.24 7.92 4.10
N LEU A 302 -15.96 7.61 3.89
CA LEU A 302 -14.86 8.35 4.46
C LEU A 302 -14.29 9.36 3.45
N THR A 303 -13.79 10.48 3.98
CA THR A 303 -13.13 11.53 3.19
C THR A 303 -11.74 11.81 3.72
N SER A 304 -10.79 12.03 2.83
CA SER A 304 -9.43 12.41 3.19
C SER A 304 -9.39 13.83 3.75
N PRO A 305 -8.61 14.12 4.81
CA PRO A 305 -8.44 15.47 5.36
C PRO A 305 -7.61 16.41 4.45
N TYR A 306 -7.24 15.94 3.27
CA TYR A 306 -6.47 16.70 2.28
C TYR A 306 -7.34 17.35 1.18
N ASN A 307 -8.66 17.42 1.37
CA ASN A 307 -9.60 18.00 0.40
C ASN A 307 -9.51 17.36 -0.99
N LEU A 308 -9.34 16.05 -1.03
CA LEU A 308 -9.33 15.31 -2.29
C LEU A 308 -10.71 15.37 -2.97
N PRO A 309 -10.78 15.51 -4.30
CA PRO A 309 -12.04 15.34 -5.02
C PRO A 309 -12.56 13.90 -4.84
N SER A 310 -13.85 13.68 -5.08
CA SER A 310 -14.38 12.31 -5.01
C SER A 310 -13.63 11.37 -5.95
N LEU A 311 -13.27 10.18 -5.47
CA LEU A 311 -12.65 9.14 -6.30
C LEU A 311 -13.56 8.69 -7.48
N ALA A 312 -14.87 8.89 -7.34
CA ALA A 312 -15.84 8.64 -8.41
C ALA A 312 -15.68 9.57 -9.63
N ASN A 313 -14.96 10.69 -9.48
CA ASN A 313 -14.65 11.60 -10.59
C ASN A 313 -13.50 11.10 -11.48
N PHE A 314 -12.85 9.99 -11.10
CA PHE A 314 -11.76 9.39 -11.86
C PHE A 314 -12.20 8.07 -12.46
N THR A 315 -11.77 7.83 -13.70
CA THR A 315 -11.88 6.53 -14.35
C THR A 315 -10.50 5.89 -14.40
N ALA A 316 -10.46 4.57 -14.35
CA ALA A 316 -9.25 3.79 -14.60
C ALA A 316 -9.69 2.55 -15.40
N PRO A 317 -9.23 2.42 -16.67
CA PRO A 317 -9.68 1.35 -17.54
C PRO A 317 -9.18 -0.04 -17.15
N VAL A 318 -8.09 -0.10 -16.35
CA VAL A 318 -7.51 -1.34 -15.86
C VAL A 318 -7.56 -1.33 -14.32
N SER A 319 -8.03 -2.43 -13.73
CA SER A 319 -8.06 -2.55 -12.27
C SER A 319 -6.67 -2.85 -11.72
N PRO A 320 -6.33 -2.43 -10.49
CA PRO A 320 -5.06 -2.79 -9.84
C PRO A 320 -4.80 -4.30 -9.79
N ALA A 321 -5.86 -5.11 -9.65
CA ALA A 321 -5.76 -6.57 -9.64
C ALA A 321 -5.38 -7.16 -11.00
N ASP A 322 -5.62 -6.45 -12.09
CA ASP A 322 -5.29 -6.87 -13.44
C ASP A 322 -3.87 -6.43 -13.89
N MET A 323 -3.18 -5.60 -13.10
CA MET A 323 -1.81 -5.15 -13.42
C MET A 323 -0.75 -6.26 -13.24
N GLY A 324 -1.04 -7.30 -12.44
CA GLY A 324 -0.10 -8.39 -12.14
C GLY A 324 1.17 -7.92 -11.43
N SER A 325 2.23 -8.72 -11.53
CA SER A 325 3.54 -8.45 -10.92
C SER A 325 4.37 -7.36 -11.61
N ALA A 326 3.86 -6.80 -12.68
CA ALA A 326 4.57 -5.84 -13.54
C ALA A 326 5.93 -6.35 -14.11
N SER A 327 6.14 -7.67 -14.18
CA SER A 327 7.36 -8.26 -14.74
C SER A 327 7.61 -7.81 -16.19
N ASP A 328 6.54 -7.70 -16.98
CA ASP A 328 6.61 -7.23 -18.37
C ASP A 328 6.97 -5.74 -18.45
N ALA A 329 6.55 -4.92 -17.48
CA ALA A 329 6.95 -3.53 -17.42
C ALA A 329 8.47 -3.40 -17.24
N TYR A 330 9.06 -4.13 -16.31
CA TYR A 330 10.52 -4.14 -16.11
C TYR A 330 11.28 -4.67 -17.32
N ALA A 331 10.74 -5.69 -18.02
CA ALA A 331 11.32 -6.18 -19.26
C ALA A 331 11.31 -5.10 -20.36
N LEU A 332 10.21 -4.38 -20.53
CA LEU A 332 10.05 -3.29 -21.47
C LEU A 332 10.95 -2.09 -21.14
N GLU A 333 11.11 -1.74 -19.86
CA GLU A 333 12.00 -0.67 -19.41
C GLU A 333 13.47 -0.98 -19.77
N ARG A 334 13.92 -2.24 -19.59
CA ARG A 334 15.25 -2.70 -20.05
C ARG A 334 15.38 -2.61 -21.56
N GLU A 335 14.39 -3.11 -22.31
CA GLU A 335 14.39 -3.07 -23.77
C GLU A 335 14.40 -1.63 -24.33
N ALA A 336 13.74 -0.71 -23.62
CA ALA A 336 13.75 0.73 -23.94
C ALA A 336 15.04 1.43 -23.49
N GLY A 337 15.90 0.77 -22.70
CA GLY A 337 17.13 1.35 -22.15
C GLY A 337 16.90 2.41 -21.08
N LEU A 338 15.80 2.26 -20.30
CA LEU A 338 15.49 3.13 -19.16
C LEU A 338 16.15 2.63 -17.87
N ILE A 339 16.36 1.31 -17.75
CA ILE A 339 17.06 0.64 -16.63
C ILE A 339 18.04 -0.40 -17.16
#